data_f73fe99aa98ae90b3394e4b1d54cd81c
#
_entry.id   f73fe99aa98ae90b3394e4b1d54cd81c
#
_cell.length_a   1.000
_cell.length_b   1.000
_cell.length_c   1.000
_cell.angle_alpha   90.00
_cell.angle_beta   90.00
_cell.angle_gamma   90.00
#
_symmetry.space_group_name_H-M   'P 1'
#
loop_
_entity.id
_entity.type
_entity.pdbx_description
1 polymer ?
#
loop_
_entity_poly.entity_id
_entity_poly.type
_entity_poly.pdbx_seq_one_letter_code
_entity_poly.pdbx_strand_id
1 'polypeptide(L)'
;MEISDKTIELARKAEENIQKEFKQVESVCEYNSLKVLKAFQKNNISDMHFNGTTGYGYGDIGRDTIERVFAEVLEAEDSLVRTQLISGTHALTVALFAYLRPGDIMLSISGKPYDTLDEVIGLVENDSSLKSYGVQYEQIELKDDDFDYEEIKNRVAKNDIKLIEIQRSRGYALRSSISLEKMEKVIKTIRAVNKDVIIMVDNCYGEFVDKYEPTSIGADVIVGSLIKNLGGGIAPNGAYIAGKRELVKLAAERLTAPGLGKEVGPTLGINKYILQGLFMAPSVVASSLKTAIFASKMLEELGYKPSPKYNEKRTDIVQTIEFGNADKLIKYCQGIQMGSPIDSNSIPEPWDMPGYTDKVIMAAGAFTQGSSIELSCDAPIREPYVAFMQGGLTYEYGKIGVMKAVENII
;
A
#
# COMPACT_ATOMS: atom_id res chain seq x y z
N MET A 1 13.68 19.17 -20.95
CA MET A 1 12.27 19.12 -20.50
C MET A 1 11.78 20.55 -20.41
N GLU A 2 10.91 20.98 -21.31
CA GLU A 2 10.33 22.33 -21.27
C GLU A 2 8.98 22.29 -20.55
N ILE A 3 8.72 23.27 -19.71
CA ILE A 3 7.45 23.54 -19.04
C ILE A 3 7.11 24.99 -19.32
N SER A 4 5.91 25.26 -19.84
CA SER A 4 5.48 26.60 -20.23
C SER A 4 5.27 27.53 -19.02
N ASP A 5 5.38 28.83 -19.24
CA ASP A 5 5.10 29.84 -18.21
C ASP A 5 3.68 29.71 -17.66
N LYS A 6 2.73 29.28 -18.48
CA LYS A 6 1.34 29.01 -18.08
C LYS A 6 1.27 27.92 -17.00
N THR A 7 1.97 26.79 -17.22
CA THR A 7 2.02 25.69 -16.25
C THR A 7 2.77 26.09 -14.97
N ILE A 8 3.85 26.87 -15.12
CA ILE A 8 4.61 27.38 -13.97
C ILE A 8 3.74 28.30 -13.10
N GLU A 9 2.99 29.21 -13.69
CA GLU A 9 2.10 30.13 -12.96
C GLU A 9 0.95 29.37 -12.28
N LEU A 10 0.36 28.38 -12.96
CA LEU A 10 -0.68 27.52 -12.38
C LEU A 10 -0.11 26.74 -11.17
N ALA A 11 1.09 26.18 -11.29
CA ALA A 11 1.77 25.45 -10.21
C ALA A 11 2.03 26.35 -9.00
N ARG A 12 2.54 27.58 -9.23
CA ARG A 12 2.78 28.57 -8.18
C ARG A 12 1.50 28.90 -7.41
N LYS A 13 0.43 29.19 -8.14
CA LYS A 13 -0.89 29.50 -7.56
C LYS A 13 -1.46 28.31 -6.79
N ALA A 14 -1.34 27.09 -7.30
CA ALA A 14 -1.78 25.89 -6.59
C ALA A 14 -1.03 25.72 -5.26
N GLU A 15 0.31 25.88 -5.28
CA GLU A 15 1.17 25.69 -4.12
C GLU A 15 0.92 26.71 -3.01
N GLU A 16 0.61 27.97 -3.36
CA GLU A 16 0.25 29.00 -2.39
C GLU A 16 -1.02 28.64 -1.58
N ASN A 17 -1.93 27.89 -2.18
CA ASN A 17 -3.23 27.56 -1.60
C ASN A 17 -3.27 26.27 -0.78
N ILE A 18 -2.18 25.48 -0.72
CA ILE A 18 -2.13 24.16 -0.06
C ILE A 18 -1.17 24.11 1.13
N GLN A 19 -0.66 25.24 1.60
CA GLN A 19 0.33 25.32 2.66
C GLN A 19 -0.20 24.80 4.02
N LYS A 20 -1.50 24.90 4.26
CA LYS A 20 -2.16 24.38 5.47
C LYS A 20 -2.10 22.85 5.48
N GLU A 21 -2.41 22.23 4.35
CA GLU A 21 -2.41 20.77 4.15
C GLU A 21 -0.99 20.22 4.27
N PHE A 22 -0.01 20.94 3.74
CA PHE A 22 1.42 20.56 3.88
C PHE A 22 1.86 20.53 5.35
N LYS A 23 1.47 21.50 6.15
CA LYS A 23 1.77 21.52 7.59
C LYS A 23 1.17 20.34 8.34
N GLN A 24 -0.02 19.87 7.94
CA GLN A 24 -0.64 18.68 8.52
C GLN A 24 0.19 17.43 8.18
N VAL A 25 0.60 17.26 6.93
CA VAL A 25 1.47 16.17 6.48
C VAL A 25 2.80 16.19 7.24
N GLU A 26 3.41 17.37 7.40
CA GLU A 26 4.68 17.55 8.14
C GLU A 26 4.56 17.13 9.60
N SER A 27 3.45 17.44 10.26
CA SER A 27 3.21 17.03 11.66
C SER A 27 3.09 15.51 11.81
N VAL A 28 2.48 14.82 10.84
CA VAL A 28 2.41 13.34 10.82
C VAL A 28 3.79 12.75 10.54
N CYS A 29 4.52 13.33 9.60
CA CYS A 29 5.89 12.94 9.28
C CYS A 29 6.82 13.01 10.49
N GLU A 30 6.79 14.14 11.23
CA GLU A 30 7.59 14.32 12.44
C GLU A 30 7.27 13.26 13.50
N TYR A 31 6.00 12.99 13.73
CA TYR A 31 5.55 11.95 14.67
C TYR A 31 6.09 10.56 14.28
N ASN A 32 5.92 10.16 13.02
CA ASN A 32 6.38 8.85 12.53
C ASN A 32 7.91 8.77 12.48
N SER A 33 8.62 9.85 12.15
CA SER A 33 10.07 9.91 12.20
C SER A 33 10.60 9.67 13.61
N LEU A 34 9.96 10.29 14.62
CA LEU A 34 10.30 10.07 16.02
C LEU A 34 10.00 8.61 16.44
N LYS A 35 8.89 8.04 16.00
CA LYS A 35 8.52 6.64 16.26
C LYS A 35 9.57 5.68 15.70
N VAL A 36 9.97 5.85 14.45
CA VAL A 36 11.03 5.05 13.82
C VAL A 36 12.36 5.22 14.53
N LEU A 37 12.79 6.45 14.81
CA LEU A 37 14.05 6.71 15.50
C LEU A 37 14.11 6.03 16.88
N LYS A 38 13.01 6.10 17.66
CA LYS A 38 12.91 5.42 18.96
C LYS A 38 13.04 3.90 18.82
N ALA A 39 12.38 3.29 17.83
CA ALA A 39 12.48 1.86 17.58
C ALA A 39 13.91 1.44 17.22
N PHE A 40 14.62 2.23 16.41
CA PHE A 40 16.04 2.00 16.08
C PHE A 40 16.92 2.07 17.33
N GLN A 41 16.77 3.09 18.16
CA GLN A 41 17.55 3.28 19.39
C GLN A 41 17.28 2.16 20.40
N LYS A 42 16.01 1.80 20.61
CA LYS A 42 15.63 0.74 21.55
C LYS A 42 16.17 -0.62 21.14
N ASN A 43 16.25 -0.90 19.83
CA ASN A 43 16.82 -2.14 19.29
C ASN A 43 18.35 -2.07 19.10
N ASN A 44 19.01 -0.99 19.54
CA ASN A 44 20.46 -0.81 19.47
C ASN A 44 21.02 -1.06 18.06
N ILE A 45 20.37 -0.51 17.02
CA ILE A 45 20.84 -0.69 15.65
C ILE A 45 22.27 -0.22 15.51
N SER A 46 23.13 -1.07 14.96
CA SER A 46 24.52 -0.82 14.66
C SER A 46 24.89 -1.33 13.27
N ASP A 47 26.06 -1.02 12.78
CA ASP A 47 26.57 -1.48 11.48
C ASP A 47 26.66 -3.01 11.35
N MET A 48 26.79 -3.73 12.48
CA MET A 48 26.72 -5.20 12.50
C MET A 48 25.42 -5.75 11.89
N HIS A 49 24.30 -5.06 12.06
CA HIS A 49 23.00 -5.47 11.56
C HIS A 49 22.86 -5.31 10.03
N PHE A 50 23.80 -4.62 9.39
CA PHE A 50 23.83 -4.46 7.93
C PHE A 50 24.41 -5.69 7.21
N ASN A 51 25.14 -6.54 7.94
CA ASN A 51 25.68 -7.76 7.37
C ASN A 51 24.54 -8.73 7.03
N GLY A 52 24.69 -9.43 5.91
CA GLY A 52 23.76 -10.45 5.48
C GLY A 52 24.30 -11.86 5.71
N THR A 53 23.41 -12.81 5.55
CA THR A 53 23.73 -14.24 5.57
C THR A 53 23.47 -14.87 4.21
N THR A 54 23.98 -16.09 4.01
CA THR A 54 23.77 -16.91 2.82
C THR A 54 23.23 -18.30 3.20
N GLY A 55 22.85 -19.11 2.22
CA GLY A 55 22.35 -20.46 2.44
C GLY A 55 21.07 -20.48 3.28
N TYR A 56 21.06 -21.19 4.40
CA TYR A 56 19.91 -21.25 5.29
C TYR A 56 19.65 -19.96 6.06
N GLY A 57 20.66 -19.12 6.26
CA GLY A 57 20.53 -17.87 7.00
C GLY A 57 20.27 -18.03 8.49
N TYR A 58 20.77 -19.10 9.12
CA TYR A 58 20.69 -19.27 10.56
C TYR A 58 21.42 -18.15 11.31
N GLY A 59 20.81 -17.63 12.37
CA GLY A 59 21.44 -16.62 13.24
C GLY A 59 21.68 -15.28 12.55
N ASP A 60 20.87 -14.90 11.55
CA ASP A 60 20.93 -13.58 10.91
C ASP A 60 20.46 -12.49 11.88
N ILE A 61 21.41 -11.89 12.59
CA ILE A 61 21.10 -10.86 13.58
C ILE A 61 20.44 -9.60 12.98
N GLY A 62 20.79 -9.28 11.73
CA GLY A 62 20.20 -8.14 11.01
C GLY A 62 18.73 -8.38 10.70
N ARG A 63 18.41 -9.55 10.12
CA ARG A 63 17.04 -9.98 9.87
C ARG A 63 16.18 -9.97 11.13
N ASP A 64 16.66 -10.63 12.18
CA ASP A 64 15.91 -10.77 13.42
C ASP A 64 15.68 -9.41 14.09
N THR A 65 16.63 -8.48 13.93
CA THR A 65 16.50 -7.11 14.46
C THR A 65 15.57 -6.25 13.60
N ILE A 66 15.63 -6.38 12.26
CA ILE A 66 14.67 -5.74 11.35
C ILE A 66 13.24 -6.11 11.75
N GLU A 67 12.97 -7.39 11.98
CA GLU A 67 11.64 -7.86 12.37
C GLU A 67 11.18 -7.26 13.70
N ARG A 68 12.05 -7.15 14.70
CA ARG A 68 11.71 -6.47 15.97
C ARG A 68 11.43 -4.98 15.77
N VAL A 69 12.23 -4.29 14.95
CA VAL A 69 12.03 -2.86 14.65
C VAL A 69 10.71 -2.63 13.93
N PHE A 70 10.39 -3.45 12.92
CA PHE A 70 9.11 -3.34 12.22
C PHE A 70 7.92 -3.63 13.14
N ALA A 71 8.00 -4.65 13.99
CA ALA A 71 6.96 -4.94 14.98
C ALA A 71 6.69 -3.72 15.88
N GLU A 72 7.75 -3.07 16.37
CA GLU A 72 7.63 -1.90 17.23
C GLU A 72 7.05 -0.68 16.49
N VAL A 73 7.55 -0.41 15.27
CA VAL A 73 7.07 0.71 14.43
C VAL A 73 5.61 0.53 14.04
N LEU A 74 5.20 -0.70 13.76
CA LEU A 74 3.83 -1.05 13.37
C LEU A 74 2.92 -1.37 14.58
N GLU A 75 3.40 -1.19 15.81
CA GLU A 75 2.64 -1.42 17.04
C GLU A 75 2.06 -2.85 17.10
N ALA A 76 2.85 -3.83 16.63
CA ALA A 76 2.51 -5.25 16.56
C ALA A 76 3.28 -6.07 17.61
N GLU A 77 2.77 -7.25 17.96
CA GLU A 77 3.47 -8.19 18.88
C GLU A 77 4.70 -8.83 18.22
N ASP A 78 4.65 -9.04 16.89
CA ASP A 78 5.72 -9.62 16.09
C ASP A 78 5.57 -9.21 14.63
N SER A 79 6.62 -9.40 13.83
CA SER A 79 6.58 -9.22 12.39
C SER A 79 7.44 -10.22 11.64
N LEU A 80 7.09 -10.48 10.39
CA LEU A 80 7.85 -11.22 9.39
C LEU A 80 8.18 -10.25 8.27
N VAL A 81 9.46 -9.91 8.10
CA VAL A 81 9.94 -8.96 7.10
C VAL A 81 10.96 -9.66 6.21
N ARG A 82 10.59 -9.97 4.98
CA ARG A 82 11.36 -10.88 4.13
C ARG A 82 11.38 -10.45 2.67
N THR A 83 12.53 -10.61 2.05
CA THR A 83 12.66 -10.50 0.59
C THR A 83 12.18 -11.76 -0.13
N GLN A 84 12.09 -12.88 0.57
CA GLN A 84 11.45 -14.09 0.08
C GLN A 84 9.92 -13.91 -0.11
N LEU A 85 9.31 -12.92 0.53
CA LEU A 85 8.00 -12.39 0.18
C LEU A 85 8.19 -11.43 -1.00
N ILE A 86 8.11 -11.93 -2.22
CA ILE A 86 8.53 -11.20 -3.44
C ILE A 86 7.61 -10.03 -3.83
N SER A 87 6.42 -9.92 -3.23
CA SER A 87 5.45 -8.87 -3.48
C SER A 87 4.41 -8.77 -2.37
N GLY A 88 3.62 -7.70 -2.35
CA GLY A 88 2.46 -7.59 -1.46
C GLY A 88 1.44 -8.70 -1.71
N THR A 89 1.13 -9.01 -2.97
CA THR A 89 0.24 -10.13 -3.34
C THR A 89 0.77 -11.47 -2.80
N HIS A 90 2.08 -11.73 -2.88
CA HIS A 90 2.67 -12.95 -2.30
C HIS A 90 2.52 -12.96 -0.78
N ALA A 91 2.76 -11.85 -0.09
CA ALA A 91 2.59 -11.78 1.36
C ALA A 91 1.14 -12.00 1.79
N LEU A 92 0.17 -11.42 1.08
CA LEU A 92 -1.26 -11.67 1.29
C LEU A 92 -1.61 -13.14 1.05
N THR A 93 -1.10 -13.74 -0.03
CA THR A 93 -1.27 -15.17 -0.34
C THR A 93 -0.72 -16.04 0.79
N VAL A 94 0.50 -15.79 1.25
CA VAL A 94 1.12 -16.53 2.38
C VAL A 94 0.27 -16.40 3.64
N ALA A 95 -0.20 -15.21 3.98
CA ALA A 95 -1.04 -14.96 5.14
C ALA A 95 -2.38 -15.71 5.03
N LEU A 96 -3.09 -15.58 3.92
CA LEU A 96 -4.36 -16.26 3.68
C LEU A 96 -4.23 -17.78 3.80
N PHE A 97 -3.26 -18.39 3.13
CA PHE A 97 -3.01 -19.84 3.22
C PHE A 97 -2.43 -20.28 4.58
N ALA A 98 -1.85 -19.36 5.35
CA ALA A 98 -1.41 -19.65 6.72
C ALA A 98 -2.60 -19.72 7.70
N TYR A 99 -3.64 -18.93 7.49
CA TYR A 99 -4.73 -18.79 8.45
C TYR A 99 -5.98 -19.60 8.11
N LEU A 100 -6.19 -19.91 6.83
CA LEU A 100 -7.38 -20.60 6.33
C LEU A 100 -7.11 -22.09 6.07
N ARG A 101 -8.13 -22.90 6.33
CA ARG A 101 -8.14 -24.37 6.11
C ARG A 101 -9.36 -24.76 5.28
N PRO A 102 -9.38 -25.95 4.68
CA PRO A 102 -10.58 -26.46 3.99
C PRO A 102 -11.83 -26.41 4.89
N GLY A 103 -12.88 -25.80 4.38
CA GLY A 103 -14.14 -25.56 5.09
C GLY A 103 -14.26 -24.20 5.78
N ASP A 104 -13.14 -23.47 5.96
CA ASP A 104 -13.16 -22.10 6.51
C ASP A 104 -13.80 -21.10 5.53
N ILE A 105 -14.38 -20.04 6.09
CA ILE A 105 -14.93 -18.91 5.33
C ILE A 105 -14.05 -17.68 5.51
N MET A 106 -13.62 -17.11 4.38
CA MET A 106 -13.04 -15.76 4.28
C MET A 106 -14.13 -14.77 3.91
N LEU A 107 -14.27 -13.69 4.68
CA LEU A 107 -15.20 -12.60 4.40
C LEU A 107 -14.43 -11.30 4.12
N SER A 108 -14.55 -10.76 2.89
CA SER A 108 -14.11 -9.39 2.63
C SER A 108 -15.25 -8.41 2.95
N ILE A 109 -14.96 -7.35 3.71
CA ILE A 109 -15.96 -6.36 4.13
C ILE A 109 -15.75 -4.97 3.53
N SER A 110 -14.79 -4.84 2.66
CA SER A 110 -14.48 -3.63 1.88
C SER A 110 -14.86 -3.76 0.40
N GLY A 111 -15.76 -4.69 0.08
CA GLY A 111 -16.06 -5.13 -1.27
C GLY A 111 -15.03 -6.14 -1.79
N LYS A 112 -14.96 -6.29 -3.10
CA LYS A 112 -13.98 -7.19 -3.74
C LYS A 112 -12.55 -6.73 -3.42
N PRO A 113 -11.65 -7.63 -2.98
CA PRO A 113 -10.23 -7.32 -2.80
C PRO A 113 -9.55 -6.93 -4.12
N TYR A 114 -8.28 -6.47 -4.00
CA TYR A 114 -7.49 -6.05 -5.15
C TYR A 114 -7.38 -7.15 -6.23
N ASP A 115 -7.46 -6.75 -7.49
CA ASP A 115 -7.58 -7.65 -8.65
C ASP A 115 -6.55 -8.78 -8.68
N THR A 116 -5.32 -8.57 -8.19
CA THR A 116 -4.30 -9.63 -8.11
C THR A 116 -4.63 -10.76 -7.14
N LEU A 117 -5.65 -10.61 -6.30
CA LEU A 117 -6.15 -11.66 -5.42
C LEU A 117 -7.30 -12.48 -6.05
N ASP A 118 -7.81 -12.10 -7.21
CA ASP A 118 -8.92 -12.80 -7.86
C ASP A 118 -8.61 -14.29 -8.09
N GLU A 119 -7.43 -14.60 -8.64
CA GLU A 119 -6.97 -15.97 -8.81
C GLU A 119 -6.55 -16.64 -7.49
N VAL A 120 -5.97 -15.88 -6.56
CA VAL A 120 -5.58 -16.40 -5.23
C VAL A 120 -6.81 -16.89 -4.45
N ILE A 121 -7.90 -16.14 -4.51
CA ILE A 121 -9.17 -16.48 -3.87
C ILE A 121 -9.91 -17.56 -4.67
N GLY A 122 -9.86 -17.50 -5.99
CA GLY A 122 -10.60 -18.36 -6.92
C GLY A 122 -11.89 -17.70 -7.43
N LEU A 123 -11.92 -16.36 -7.49
CA LEU A 123 -12.95 -15.60 -8.23
C LEU A 123 -12.74 -15.78 -9.74
N VAL A 124 -11.50 -15.83 -10.16
CA VAL A 124 -11.05 -16.39 -11.46
C VAL A 124 -10.53 -17.78 -11.19
N GLU A 125 -10.91 -18.74 -12.03
CA GLU A 125 -10.59 -20.16 -11.86
C GLU A 125 -9.07 -20.39 -11.87
N ASN A 126 -8.56 -21.04 -10.82
CA ASN A 126 -7.16 -21.41 -10.68
C ASN A 126 -7.05 -22.61 -9.71
N ASP A 127 -6.37 -23.68 -10.13
CA ASP A 127 -6.20 -24.91 -9.32
C ASP A 127 -5.37 -24.68 -8.05
N SER A 128 -4.63 -23.59 -7.95
CA SER A 128 -3.86 -23.20 -6.77
C SER A 128 -4.58 -22.19 -5.87
N SER A 129 -5.87 -21.92 -6.12
CA SER A 129 -6.68 -20.95 -5.39
C SER A 129 -7.15 -21.46 -4.03
N LEU A 130 -7.51 -20.56 -3.11
CA LEU A 130 -8.16 -20.91 -1.84
C LEU A 130 -9.41 -21.76 -2.07
N LYS A 131 -10.22 -21.40 -3.06
CA LYS A 131 -11.44 -22.15 -3.43
C LYS A 131 -11.12 -23.59 -3.83
N SER A 132 -10.07 -23.83 -4.61
CA SER A 132 -9.66 -25.19 -5.00
C SER A 132 -9.19 -26.03 -3.81
N TYR A 133 -8.71 -25.38 -2.74
CA TYR A 133 -8.36 -26.00 -1.46
C TYR A 133 -9.56 -26.10 -0.49
N GLY A 134 -10.77 -25.78 -0.94
CA GLY A 134 -11.99 -25.94 -0.15
C GLY A 134 -12.29 -24.78 0.80
N VAL A 135 -11.64 -23.63 0.66
CA VAL A 135 -11.97 -22.41 1.39
C VAL A 135 -13.13 -21.70 0.69
N GLN A 136 -14.07 -21.19 1.46
CA GLN A 136 -15.20 -20.42 0.96
C GLN A 136 -14.89 -18.93 1.02
N TYR A 137 -15.44 -18.18 0.05
CA TYR A 137 -15.31 -16.72 0.00
C TYR A 137 -16.67 -16.05 -0.01
N GLU A 138 -16.79 -15.00 0.78
CA GLU A 138 -17.93 -14.09 0.81
C GLU A 138 -17.44 -12.65 0.81
N GLN A 139 -18.28 -11.71 0.34
CA GLN A 139 -17.99 -10.29 0.43
C GLN A 139 -19.23 -9.49 0.82
N ILE A 140 -19.01 -8.37 1.48
CA ILE A 140 -19.98 -7.32 1.76
C ILE A 140 -19.46 -6.03 1.15
N GLU A 141 -20.30 -5.39 0.32
CA GLU A 141 -19.96 -4.13 -0.32
C GLU A 141 -20.04 -2.97 0.67
N LEU A 142 -19.28 -1.91 0.39
CA LEU A 142 -19.45 -0.64 1.10
C LEU A 142 -20.81 -0.01 0.73
N LYS A 143 -21.42 0.64 1.70
CA LYS A 143 -22.67 1.37 1.55
C LYS A 143 -22.41 2.86 1.79
N ASP A 144 -22.74 3.69 0.81
CA ASP A 144 -22.51 5.15 0.87
C ASP A 144 -21.03 5.47 1.24
N ASP A 145 -20.09 4.75 0.63
CA ASP A 145 -18.65 4.88 0.86
C ASP A 145 -18.19 4.62 2.32
N ASP A 146 -18.99 3.85 3.08
CA ASP A 146 -18.67 3.38 4.44
C ASP A 146 -19.04 1.88 4.58
N PHE A 147 -18.61 1.25 5.67
CA PHE A 147 -18.99 -0.13 5.97
C PHE A 147 -20.51 -0.26 6.22
N ASP A 148 -21.12 -1.33 5.72
CA ASP A 148 -22.46 -1.72 6.16
C ASP A 148 -22.37 -2.44 7.51
N TYR A 149 -22.35 -1.65 8.58
CA TYR A 149 -22.14 -2.13 9.95
C TYR A 149 -23.18 -3.15 10.40
N GLU A 150 -24.43 -3.00 9.98
CA GLU A 150 -25.53 -3.92 10.36
C GLU A 150 -25.42 -5.24 9.59
N GLU A 151 -25.14 -5.22 8.30
CA GLU A 151 -24.94 -6.42 7.52
C GLU A 151 -23.73 -7.21 8.02
N ILE A 152 -22.59 -6.52 8.24
CA ILE A 152 -21.36 -7.11 8.79
C ILE A 152 -21.63 -7.75 10.16
N LYS A 153 -22.28 -7.03 11.08
CA LYS A 153 -22.62 -7.53 12.40
C LYS A 153 -23.48 -8.80 12.34
N ASN A 154 -24.55 -8.76 11.51
CA ASN A 154 -25.47 -9.88 11.35
C ASN A 154 -24.77 -11.09 10.73
N ARG A 155 -23.88 -10.88 9.74
CA ARG A 155 -23.15 -11.97 9.11
C ARG A 155 -22.12 -12.61 10.07
N VAL A 156 -21.36 -11.80 10.77
CA VAL A 156 -20.31 -12.26 11.69
C VAL A 156 -20.89 -12.93 12.95
N ALA A 157 -22.11 -12.54 13.39
CA ALA A 157 -22.78 -13.15 14.54
C ALA A 157 -23.12 -14.64 14.37
N LYS A 158 -23.06 -15.19 13.14
CA LYS A 158 -23.25 -16.62 12.86
C LYS A 158 -22.07 -17.48 13.33
N ASN A 159 -20.93 -16.88 13.68
CA ASN A 159 -19.71 -17.53 14.22
C ASN A 159 -19.09 -18.61 13.33
N ASP A 160 -19.27 -18.55 12.01
CA ASP A 160 -18.69 -19.46 11.03
C ASP A 160 -17.60 -18.83 10.18
N ILE A 161 -17.40 -17.51 10.29
CA ILE A 161 -16.31 -16.79 9.61
C ILE A 161 -14.99 -17.03 10.34
N LYS A 162 -13.98 -17.49 9.62
CA LYS A 162 -12.62 -17.68 10.13
C LYS A 162 -11.77 -16.43 10.05
N LEU A 163 -11.87 -15.71 8.92
CA LEU A 163 -11.06 -14.53 8.64
C LEU A 163 -11.88 -13.45 7.96
N ILE A 164 -11.72 -12.21 8.45
CA ILE A 164 -12.24 -11.01 7.82
C ILE A 164 -11.06 -10.26 7.21
N GLU A 165 -11.19 -9.93 5.93
CA GLU A 165 -10.23 -9.13 5.19
C GLU A 165 -10.77 -7.71 5.00
N ILE A 166 -9.88 -6.72 5.19
CA ILE A 166 -10.13 -5.30 4.93
C ILE A 166 -9.04 -4.78 4.01
N GLN A 167 -9.37 -4.37 2.81
CA GLN A 167 -8.46 -3.64 1.95
C GLN A 167 -8.56 -2.14 2.25
N ARG A 168 -7.48 -1.55 2.82
CA ARG A 168 -7.45 -0.14 3.21
C ARG A 168 -7.49 0.79 2.02
N SER A 169 -6.59 0.61 1.06
CA SER A 169 -6.53 1.42 -0.16
C SER A 169 -7.60 1.01 -1.17
N ARG A 170 -7.93 1.95 -2.06
CA ARG A 170 -9.02 1.74 -3.04
C ARG A 170 -8.68 0.77 -4.18
N GLY A 171 -7.40 0.49 -4.44
CA GLY A 171 -7.02 -0.21 -5.68
C GLY A 171 -7.51 0.57 -6.90
N TYR A 172 -8.12 -0.10 -7.88
CA TYR A 172 -8.77 0.55 -9.03
C TYR A 172 -10.28 0.80 -8.83
N ALA A 173 -10.77 0.64 -7.59
CA ALA A 173 -12.15 0.96 -7.28
C ALA A 173 -12.36 2.49 -7.17
N LEU A 174 -13.56 2.94 -7.50
CA LEU A 174 -13.92 4.36 -7.42
C LEU A 174 -14.33 4.81 -6.01
N ARG A 175 -14.38 3.88 -5.04
CA ARG A 175 -14.62 4.17 -3.63
C ARG A 175 -13.49 4.99 -3.01
N SER A 176 -13.73 5.64 -1.89
CA SER A 176 -12.67 6.22 -1.07
C SER A 176 -11.85 5.13 -0.37
N SER A 177 -10.59 5.44 -0.06
CA SER A 177 -9.77 4.60 0.81
C SER A 177 -10.26 4.67 2.24
N ILE A 178 -10.13 3.58 3.00
CA ILE A 178 -10.74 3.43 4.33
C ILE A 178 -9.89 4.11 5.39
N SER A 179 -10.50 5.01 6.15
CA SER A 179 -9.83 5.69 7.27
C SER A 179 -9.71 4.80 8.50
N LEU A 180 -8.73 5.11 9.37
CA LEU A 180 -8.57 4.40 10.63
C LEU A 180 -9.81 4.53 11.53
N GLU A 181 -10.52 5.66 11.48
CA GLU A 181 -11.74 5.87 12.27
C GLU A 181 -12.87 4.92 11.83
N LYS A 182 -13.09 4.78 10.51
CA LYS A 182 -14.06 3.82 9.96
C LYS A 182 -13.66 2.39 10.31
N MET A 183 -12.37 2.09 10.19
CA MET A 183 -11.81 0.77 10.49
C MET A 183 -11.94 0.43 11.98
N GLU A 184 -11.62 1.33 12.89
CA GLU A 184 -11.79 1.15 14.33
C GLU A 184 -13.26 0.87 14.70
N LYS A 185 -14.19 1.61 14.09
CA LYS A 185 -15.61 1.43 14.32
C LYS A 185 -16.10 0.05 13.85
N VAL A 186 -15.69 -0.42 12.66
CA VAL A 186 -16.09 -1.75 12.18
C VAL A 186 -15.45 -2.86 12.99
N ILE A 187 -14.18 -2.72 13.39
CA ILE A 187 -13.51 -3.68 14.28
C ILE A 187 -14.25 -3.80 15.62
N LYS A 188 -14.63 -2.69 16.25
CA LYS A 188 -15.45 -2.70 17.48
C LYS A 188 -16.79 -3.38 17.25
N THR A 189 -17.45 -3.14 16.12
CA THR A 189 -18.72 -3.81 15.76
C THR A 189 -18.54 -5.33 15.64
N ILE A 190 -17.49 -5.78 14.98
CA ILE A 190 -17.15 -7.20 14.82
C ILE A 190 -16.86 -7.83 16.18
N ARG A 191 -15.98 -7.21 17.00
CA ARG A 191 -15.58 -7.74 18.31
C ARG A 191 -16.72 -7.82 19.33
N ALA A 192 -17.76 -7.02 19.14
CA ALA A 192 -18.97 -7.08 20.00
C ALA A 192 -19.76 -8.37 19.79
N VAL A 193 -19.64 -9.05 18.65
CA VAL A 193 -20.39 -10.28 18.31
C VAL A 193 -19.48 -11.49 18.11
N ASN A 194 -18.22 -11.31 17.73
CA ASN A 194 -17.26 -12.39 17.58
C ASN A 194 -15.85 -11.90 17.99
N LYS A 195 -15.29 -12.53 19.04
CA LYS A 195 -13.97 -12.17 19.58
C LYS A 195 -12.82 -12.92 18.92
N ASP A 196 -13.11 -14.06 18.27
CA ASP A 196 -12.11 -15.04 17.84
C ASP A 196 -11.81 -14.96 16.33
N VAL A 197 -12.66 -14.28 15.55
CA VAL A 197 -12.43 -14.11 14.11
C VAL A 197 -11.16 -13.31 13.86
N ILE A 198 -10.34 -13.78 12.93
CA ILE A 198 -9.11 -13.08 12.53
C ILE A 198 -9.48 -11.85 11.70
N ILE A 199 -8.98 -10.67 12.07
CA ILE A 199 -9.13 -9.44 11.28
C ILE A 199 -7.78 -9.12 10.65
N MET A 200 -7.67 -9.32 9.34
CA MET A 200 -6.52 -9.02 8.51
C MET A 200 -6.75 -7.75 7.70
N VAL A 201 -5.76 -6.87 7.66
CA VAL A 201 -5.81 -5.65 6.85
C VAL A 201 -4.70 -5.69 5.79
N ASP A 202 -5.07 -5.56 4.51
CA ASP A 202 -4.14 -5.12 3.49
C ASP A 202 -3.87 -3.62 3.69
N ASN A 203 -2.69 -3.31 4.24
CA ASN A 203 -2.29 -1.97 4.64
C ASN A 203 -1.47 -1.24 3.57
N CYS A 204 -1.30 -1.84 2.39
CA CYS A 204 -0.57 -1.22 1.27
C CYS A 204 -1.06 0.21 1.02
N TYR A 205 -0.11 1.14 0.85
CA TYR A 205 -0.32 2.58 0.66
C TYR A 205 -0.79 3.37 1.87
N GLY A 206 -1.19 2.71 2.97
CA GLY A 206 -1.70 3.39 4.16
C GLY A 206 -0.63 3.67 5.22
N GLU A 207 0.51 2.99 5.15
CA GLU A 207 1.55 3.08 6.17
C GLU A 207 2.12 4.49 6.28
N PHE A 208 2.23 5.00 7.49
CA PHE A 208 2.72 6.35 7.82
C PHE A 208 1.89 7.52 7.26
N VAL A 209 0.72 7.25 6.67
CA VAL A 209 -0.22 8.30 6.27
C VAL A 209 -0.93 8.92 7.48
N ASP A 210 -1.12 8.13 8.53
CA ASP A 210 -1.59 8.54 9.85
C ASP A 210 -0.50 8.34 10.91
N LYS A 211 -0.76 8.75 12.15
CA LYS A 211 0.13 8.54 13.30
C LYS A 211 0.13 7.10 13.79
N TYR A 212 -0.97 6.39 13.56
CA TYR A 212 -1.23 5.04 14.00
C TYR A 212 -1.40 4.08 12.84
N GLU A 213 -1.26 2.78 13.12
CA GLU A 213 -1.47 1.71 12.16
C GLU A 213 -2.69 0.86 12.55
N PRO A 214 -3.27 0.05 11.65
CA PRO A 214 -4.47 -0.74 11.97
C PRO A 214 -4.31 -1.71 13.14
N THR A 215 -3.10 -2.15 13.44
CA THR A 215 -2.76 -2.97 14.62
C THR A 215 -3.11 -2.29 15.94
N SER A 216 -2.87 -0.98 16.04
CA SER A 216 -3.16 -0.21 17.27
C SER A 216 -4.65 0.01 17.52
N ILE A 217 -5.49 -0.19 16.51
CA ILE A 217 -6.96 -0.06 16.62
C ILE A 217 -7.69 -1.40 16.61
N GLY A 218 -6.96 -2.52 16.72
CA GLY A 218 -7.51 -3.85 16.95
C GLY A 218 -7.52 -4.81 15.77
N ALA A 219 -6.83 -4.51 14.65
CA ALA A 219 -6.53 -5.50 13.63
C ALA A 219 -5.56 -6.55 14.20
N ASP A 220 -5.80 -7.83 13.90
CA ASP A 220 -4.96 -8.92 14.38
C ASP A 220 -3.66 -9.03 13.58
N VAL A 221 -3.70 -8.69 12.30
CA VAL A 221 -2.56 -8.75 11.40
C VAL A 221 -2.72 -7.75 10.26
N ILE A 222 -1.62 -7.15 9.87
CA ILE A 222 -1.50 -6.27 8.72
C ILE A 222 -0.45 -6.82 7.75
N VAL A 223 -0.68 -6.60 6.47
CA VAL A 223 0.19 -7.05 5.38
C VAL A 223 0.48 -5.88 4.45
N GLY A 224 1.72 -5.80 3.96
CA GLY A 224 2.09 -4.78 2.99
C GLY A 224 3.41 -5.07 2.29
N SER A 225 3.79 -4.20 1.38
CA SER A 225 4.96 -4.35 0.50
C SER A 225 6.08 -3.39 0.86
N LEU A 226 7.34 -3.86 0.78
CA LEU A 226 8.52 -3.01 1.00
C LEU A 226 8.90 -2.16 -0.23
N ILE A 227 8.39 -2.47 -1.42
CA ILE A 227 8.56 -1.58 -2.58
C ILE A 227 7.50 -0.45 -2.62
N LYS A 228 6.73 -0.31 -1.53
CA LYS A 228 5.76 0.76 -1.29
C LYS A 228 6.23 1.62 -0.11
N ASN A 229 5.30 2.11 0.70
CA ASN A 229 5.55 3.11 1.75
C ASN A 229 6.75 2.78 2.66
N LEU A 230 6.75 1.61 3.31
CA LEU A 230 7.75 1.29 4.34
C LEU A 230 9.17 1.06 3.81
N GLY A 231 9.32 0.79 2.53
CA GLY A 231 10.65 0.65 1.93
C GLY A 231 11.31 1.97 1.56
N GLY A 232 10.56 3.10 1.64
CA GLY A 232 11.09 4.46 1.43
C GLY A 232 11.78 4.67 0.09
N GLY A 233 11.42 3.89 -0.96
CA GLY A 233 12.07 3.91 -2.26
C GLY A 233 13.50 3.34 -2.29
N ILE A 234 13.96 2.71 -1.20
CA ILE A 234 15.32 2.17 -1.06
C ILE A 234 15.32 0.65 -0.96
N ALA A 235 14.32 0.05 -0.31
CA ALA A 235 14.21 -1.40 -0.24
C ALA A 235 14.04 -1.99 -1.64
N PRO A 236 14.91 -2.90 -2.07
CA PRO A 236 14.92 -3.38 -3.46
C PRO A 236 13.83 -4.40 -3.74
N ASN A 237 13.30 -5.04 -2.70
CA ASN A 237 12.30 -6.10 -2.77
C ASN A 237 11.75 -6.40 -1.37
N GLY A 238 10.69 -7.19 -1.32
CA GLY A 238 10.18 -7.75 -0.09
C GLY A 238 8.80 -7.25 0.31
N ALA A 239 8.33 -7.86 1.39
CA ALA A 239 7.05 -7.52 2.01
C ALA A 239 7.10 -7.80 3.51
N TYR A 240 6.05 -7.39 4.22
CA TYR A 240 5.91 -7.63 5.64
C TYR A 240 4.53 -8.20 5.99
N ILE A 241 4.51 -9.00 7.07
CA ILE A 241 3.31 -9.45 7.77
C ILE A 241 3.56 -9.12 9.26
N ALA A 242 2.73 -8.29 9.86
CA ALA A 242 2.93 -7.84 11.25
C ALA A 242 1.61 -7.91 12.03
N GLY A 243 1.66 -8.34 13.29
CA GLY A 243 0.46 -8.49 14.10
C GLY A 243 0.66 -9.40 15.30
N LYS A 244 -0.35 -10.18 15.64
CA LYS A 244 -0.29 -11.17 16.72
C LYS A 244 0.81 -12.20 16.44
N ARG A 245 1.60 -12.50 17.45
CA ARG A 245 2.75 -13.41 17.36
C ARG A 245 2.39 -14.78 16.80
N GLU A 246 1.26 -15.34 17.20
CA GLU A 246 0.77 -16.62 16.71
C GLU A 246 0.48 -16.61 15.20
N LEU A 247 -0.09 -15.51 14.68
CA LEU A 247 -0.37 -15.36 13.24
C LEU A 247 0.91 -15.16 12.45
N VAL A 248 1.84 -14.34 12.95
CA VAL A 248 3.16 -14.15 12.33
C VAL A 248 3.93 -15.47 12.27
N LYS A 249 3.86 -16.30 13.33
CA LYS A 249 4.47 -17.64 13.34
C LYS A 249 3.88 -18.54 12.24
N LEU A 250 2.56 -18.60 12.11
CA LEU A 250 1.90 -19.40 11.06
C LEU A 250 2.29 -18.94 9.66
N ALA A 251 2.36 -17.62 9.45
CA ALA A 251 2.81 -17.06 8.18
C ALA A 251 4.28 -17.42 7.87
N ALA A 252 5.16 -17.38 8.87
CA ALA A 252 6.56 -17.76 8.71
C ALA A 252 6.72 -19.25 8.38
N GLU A 253 5.94 -20.13 9.02
CA GLU A 253 5.92 -21.56 8.72
C GLU A 253 5.33 -21.85 7.33
N ARG A 254 4.39 -21.03 6.86
CA ARG A 254 3.85 -21.13 5.49
C ARG A 254 4.84 -20.66 4.45
N LEU A 255 5.59 -19.60 4.74
CA LEU A 255 6.62 -19.05 3.83
C LEU A 255 7.79 -20.00 3.67
N THR A 256 8.20 -20.67 4.74
CA THR A 256 9.36 -21.55 4.76
C THR A 256 8.93 -23.02 4.80
N ALA A 257 8.82 -23.60 5.98
CA ALA A 257 8.21 -24.89 6.23
C ALA A 257 7.80 -25.01 7.70
N PRO A 258 6.81 -25.88 8.03
CA PRO A 258 6.50 -26.21 9.42
C PRO A 258 7.74 -26.68 10.18
N GLY A 259 7.98 -26.06 11.34
CA GLY A 259 9.14 -26.34 12.18
C GLY A 259 10.40 -25.51 11.83
N LEU A 260 10.49 -24.85 10.69
CA LEU A 260 11.57 -23.92 10.34
C LEU A 260 11.18 -22.44 10.66
N GLY A 261 10.00 -22.03 10.21
CA GLY A 261 9.44 -20.71 10.54
C GLY A 261 10.42 -19.56 10.28
N LYS A 262 10.67 -18.74 11.32
CA LYS A 262 11.53 -17.54 11.24
C LYS A 262 13.03 -17.85 11.28
N GLU A 263 13.45 -19.07 11.63
CA GLU A 263 14.86 -19.43 11.85
C GLU A 263 15.71 -19.43 10.56
N VAL A 264 15.05 -19.54 9.40
CA VAL A 264 15.70 -19.60 8.09
C VAL A 264 15.30 -18.42 7.20
N GLY A 265 16.07 -18.18 6.16
CA GLY A 265 15.88 -17.13 5.18
C GLY A 265 17.06 -16.17 5.14
N PRO A 266 17.98 -16.36 4.18
CA PRO A 266 19.18 -15.52 4.07
C PRO A 266 18.80 -14.12 3.57
N THR A 267 19.53 -13.12 4.02
CA THR A 267 19.26 -11.72 3.64
C THR A 267 20.16 -11.20 2.52
N LEU A 268 21.21 -11.95 2.16
CA LEU A 268 22.09 -11.66 1.01
C LEU A 268 22.64 -10.22 0.97
N GLY A 269 22.85 -9.60 2.13
CA GLY A 269 23.44 -8.27 2.24
C GLY A 269 22.48 -7.10 2.04
N ILE A 270 21.16 -7.33 2.06
CA ILE A 270 20.17 -6.26 1.83
C ILE A 270 19.64 -5.59 3.10
N ASN A 271 20.05 -6.04 4.28
CA ASN A 271 19.57 -5.53 5.57
C ASN A 271 19.70 -4.01 5.69
N LYS A 272 20.82 -3.46 5.21
CA LYS A 272 21.06 -2.00 5.21
C LYS A 272 19.97 -1.26 4.43
N TYR A 273 19.58 -1.75 3.27
CA TYR A 273 18.58 -1.11 2.42
C TYR A 273 17.18 -1.14 3.06
N ILE A 274 16.82 -2.24 3.73
CA ILE A 274 15.55 -2.34 4.44
C ILE A 274 15.52 -1.37 5.63
N LEU A 275 16.56 -1.33 6.44
CA LEU A 275 16.66 -0.40 7.59
C LEU A 275 16.69 1.05 7.14
N GLN A 276 17.53 1.39 6.14
CA GLN A 276 17.61 2.74 5.62
C GLN A 276 16.30 3.16 4.95
N GLY A 277 15.63 2.24 4.24
CA GLY A 277 14.32 2.46 3.65
C GLY A 277 13.27 2.79 4.71
N LEU A 278 13.19 2.01 5.78
CA LEU A 278 12.27 2.27 6.89
C LEU A 278 12.57 3.63 7.57
N PHE A 279 13.86 3.96 7.74
CA PHE A 279 14.26 5.25 8.30
C PHE A 279 13.82 6.42 7.45
N MET A 280 13.89 6.30 6.14
CA MET A 280 13.46 7.34 5.18
C MET A 280 11.95 7.38 4.97
N ALA A 281 11.26 6.28 5.21
CA ALA A 281 9.86 6.10 4.84
C ALA A 281 8.90 7.20 5.31
N PRO A 282 8.98 7.74 6.56
CA PRO A 282 8.10 8.84 6.97
C PRO A 282 8.23 10.08 6.08
N SER A 283 9.45 10.45 5.70
CA SER A 283 9.74 11.61 4.83
C SER A 283 9.29 11.36 3.39
N VAL A 284 9.49 10.14 2.89
CA VAL A 284 9.10 9.77 1.51
C VAL A 284 7.57 9.69 1.40
N VAL A 285 6.87 9.15 2.40
CA VAL A 285 5.40 9.17 2.45
C VAL A 285 4.86 10.59 2.51
N ALA A 286 5.48 11.46 3.32
CA ALA A 286 5.11 12.87 3.36
C ALA A 286 5.31 13.57 2.01
N SER A 287 6.40 13.28 1.30
CA SER A 287 6.65 13.79 -0.05
C SER A 287 5.60 13.32 -1.05
N SER A 288 5.22 12.03 -0.97
CA SER A 288 4.15 11.44 -1.80
C SER A 288 2.79 12.10 -1.54
N LEU A 289 2.45 12.32 -0.27
CA LEU A 289 1.21 13.01 0.11
C LEU A 289 1.20 14.47 -0.38
N LYS A 290 2.30 15.19 -0.23
CA LYS A 290 2.43 16.56 -0.75
C LYS A 290 2.28 16.59 -2.27
N THR A 291 2.89 15.63 -2.97
CA THR A 291 2.75 15.49 -4.44
C THR A 291 1.30 15.24 -4.83
N ALA A 292 0.59 14.35 -4.12
CA ALA A 292 -0.82 14.06 -4.35
C ALA A 292 -1.72 15.29 -4.09
N ILE A 293 -1.49 16.03 -2.99
CA ILE A 293 -2.22 17.26 -2.66
C ILE A 293 -2.00 18.32 -3.74
N PHE A 294 -0.76 18.50 -4.18
CA PHE A 294 -0.40 19.44 -5.24
C PHE A 294 -1.08 19.07 -6.57
N ALA A 295 -1.02 17.81 -6.99
CA ALA A 295 -1.67 17.31 -8.20
C ALA A 295 -3.19 17.52 -8.14
N SER A 296 -3.81 17.21 -7.00
CA SER A 296 -5.24 17.43 -6.77
C SER A 296 -5.62 18.90 -6.98
N LYS A 297 -4.85 19.84 -6.40
CA LYS A 297 -5.12 21.26 -6.54
C LYS A 297 -4.93 21.77 -7.96
N MET A 298 -3.82 21.39 -8.63
CA MET A 298 -3.59 21.79 -10.02
C MET A 298 -4.70 21.33 -10.97
N LEU A 299 -5.15 20.08 -10.81
CA LEU A 299 -6.13 19.47 -11.70
C LEU A 299 -7.55 19.98 -11.41
N GLU A 300 -7.86 20.29 -10.15
CA GLU A 300 -9.10 20.98 -9.79
C GLU A 300 -9.21 22.37 -10.45
N GLU A 301 -8.11 23.16 -10.48
CA GLU A 301 -8.07 24.47 -11.14
C GLU A 301 -8.26 24.36 -12.68
N LEU A 302 -7.96 23.21 -13.26
CA LEU A 302 -8.21 22.90 -14.67
C LEU A 302 -9.60 22.32 -14.94
N GLY A 303 -10.44 22.16 -13.90
CA GLY A 303 -11.82 21.68 -14.00
C GLY A 303 -11.95 20.14 -14.04
N TYR A 304 -10.88 19.39 -13.72
CA TYR A 304 -10.97 17.95 -13.53
C TYR A 304 -11.50 17.60 -12.13
N LYS A 305 -11.87 16.34 -11.91
CA LYS A 305 -12.41 15.85 -10.64
C LYS A 305 -11.38 14.96 -9.90
N PRO A 306 -10.52 15.55 -9.07
CA PRO A 306 -9.62 14.78 -8.22
C PRO A 306 -10.36 14.18 -7.02
N SER A 307 -9.93 12.98 -6.59
CA SER A 307 -10.39 12.35 -5.33
C SER A 307 -9.21 11.62 -4.65
N PRO A 308 -8.91 11.92 -3.37
CA PRO A 308 -9.50 12.99 -2.55
C PRO A 308 -9.20 14.39 -3.13
N LYS A 309 -10.01 15.37 -2.77
CA LYS A 309 -9.68 16.77 -3.04
C LYS A 309 -8.46 17.19 -2.22
N TYR A 310 -7.79 18.27 -2.62
CA TYR A 310 -6.57 18.74 -1.97
C TYR A 310 -6.73 18.98 -0.46
N ASN A 311 -7.91 19.42 -0.01
CA ASN A 311 -8.23 19.75 1.38
C ASN A 311 -8.97 18.65 2.15
N GLU A 312 -9.18 17.47 1.55
CA GLU A 312 -9.78 16.33 2.22
C GLU A 312 -8.73 15.49 2.96
N LYS A 313 -9.14 14.83 4.05
CA LYS A 313 -8.26 13.89 4.78
C LYS A 313 -7.87 12.74 3.88
N ARG A 314 -6.58 12.45 3.85
CA ARG A 314 -6.02 11.31 3.12
C ARG A 314 -5.80 10.13 4.03
N THR A 315 -6.00 8.93 3.52
CA THR A 315 -5.87 7.67 4.24
C THR A 315 -4.92 6.69 3.55
N ASP A 316 -4.47 7.06 2.36
CA ASP A 316 -3.41 6.45 1.58
C ASP A 316 -2.70 7.50 0.72
N ILE A 317 -1.71 7.09 -0.08
CA ILE A 317 -0.96 7.96 -0.98
C ILE A 317 -1.56 8.06 -2.39
N VAL A 318 -2.69 7.39 -2.66
CA VAL A 318 -3.29 7.35 -4.00
C VAL A 318 -4.09 8.61 -4.27
N GLN A 319 -3.85 9.22 -5.42
CA GLN A 319 -4.63 10.33 -5.97
C GLN A 319 -5.32 9.88 -7.25
N THR A 320 -6.65 9.86 -7.25
CA THR A 320 -7.38 9.63 -8.49
C THR A 320 -7.77 10.94 -9.17
N ILE A 321 -7.81 10.92 -10.49
CA ILE A 321 -8.24 12.03 -11.33
C ILE A 321 -9.18 11.50 -12.41
N GLU A 322 -10.43 11.94 -12.42
CA GLU A 322 -11.39 11.64 -13.47
C GLU A 322 -11.19 12.62 -14.64
N PHE A 323 -10.78 12.08 -15.79
CA PHE A 323 -10.58 12.85 -17.01
C PHE A 323 -11.82 12.87 -17.92
N GLY A 324 -12.69 11.86 -17.82
CA GLY A 324 -13.85 11.72 -18.70
C GLY A 324 -13.54 11.53 -20.18
N ASN A 325 -12.24 11.31 -20.50
CA ASN A 325 -11.74 11.18 -21.86
C ASN A 325 -10.47 10.33 -21.90
N ALA A 326 -10.45 9.32 -22.76
CA ALA A 326 -9.32 8.37 -22.86
C ALA A 326 -8.02 9.05 -23.32
N ASP A 327 -8.07 9.95 -24.31
CA ASP A 327 -6.87 10.59 -24.85
C ASP A 327 -6.19 11.46 -23.81
N LYS A 328 -6.96 12.21 -23.02
CA LYS A 328 -6.42 13.05 -21.93
C LYS A 328 -5.81 12.21 -20.82
N LEU A 329 -6.46 11.11 -20.44
CA LEU A 329 -5.94 10.16 -19.48
C LEU A 329 -4.60 9.57 -19.94
N ILE A 330 -4.51 9.10 -21.20
CA ILE A 330 -3.29 8.55 -21.79
C ILE A 330 -2.18 9.60 -21.80
N LYS A 331 -2.49 10.83 -22.27
CA LYS A 331 -1.52 11.94 -22.29
C LYS A 331 -1.02 12.30 -20.88
N TYR A 332 -1.89 12.27 -19.87
CA TYR A 332 -1.48 12.52 -18.49
C TYR A 332 -0.48 11.47 -18.02
N CYS A 333 -0.78 10.18 -18.20
CA CYS A 333 0.13 9.09 -17.86
C CYS A 333 1.47 9.23 -18.62
N GLN A 334 1.43 9.51 -19.92
CA GLN A 334 2.64 9.75 -20.72
C GLN A 334 3.45 10.94 -20.18
N GLY A 335 2.78 12.00 -19.73
CA GLY A 335 3.45 13.14 -19.10
C GLY A 335 4.12 12.80 -17.77
N ILE A 336 3.52 11.93 -16.93
CA ILE A 336 4.18 11.37 -15.75
C ILE A 336 5.46 10.62 -16.14
N GLN A 337 5.40 9.76 -17.16
CA GLN A 337 6.58 9.03 -17.67
C GLN A 337 7.68 9.97 -18.14
N MET A 338 7.33 10.99 -18.92
CA MET A 338 8.27 12.01 -19.41
C MET A 338 8.90 12.84 -18.27
N GLY A 339 8.20 12.98 -17.15
CA GLY A 339 8.67 13.67 -15.94
C GLY A 339 9.47 12.80 -14.98
N SER A 340 9.60 11.51 -15.26
CA SER A 340 10.29 10.56 -14.39
C SER A 340 11.81 10.52 -14.65
N PRO A 341 12.64 10.10 -13.66
CA PRO A 341 14.09 10.05 -13.84
C PRO A 341 14.57 8.88 -14.71
N ILE A 342 13.80 7.80 -14.77
CA ILE A 342 14.13 6.57 -15.50
C ILE A 342 13.16 6.43 -16.67
N ASP A 343 13.67 6.00 -17.82
CA ASP A 343 12.88 5.74 -19.03
C ASP A 343 11.99 6.91 -19.49
N SER A 344 12.42 8.16 -19.22
CA SER A 344 11.66 9.38 -19.58
C SER A 344 11.45 9.57 -21.09
N ASN A 345 12.21 8.87 -21.92
CA ASN A 345 12.08 8.84 -23.38
C ASN A 345 11.12 7.76 -23.88
N SER A 346 10.63 6.88 -23.00
CA SER A 346 9.64 5.87 -23.34
C SER A 346 8.24 6.48 -23.36
N ILE A 347 7.42 6.04 -24.29
CA ILE A 347 6.02 6.48 -24.42
C ILE A 347 5.14 5.28 -24.05
N PRO A 348 4.54 5.24 -22.86
CA PRO A 348 3.65 4.16 -22.47
C PRO A 348 2.37 4.19 -23.30
N GLU A 349 1.89 3.00 -23.66
CA GLU A 349 0.63 2.78 -24.36
C GLU A 349 -0.24 1.78 -23.59
N PRO A 350 -1.58 1.87 -23.70
CA PRO A 350 -2.46 0.88 -23.11
C PRO A 350 -2.24 -0.52 -23.70
N TRP A 351 -2.05 -1.51 -22.86
CA TRP A 351 -1.82 -2.89 -23.25
C TRP A 351 -2.55 -3.90 -22.34
N ASP A 352 -2.66 -5.12 -22.83
CA ASP A 352 -3.31 -6.22 -22.09
C ASP A 352 -2.35 -6.74 -21.02
N MET A 353 -2.67 -6.49 -19.75
CA MET A 353 -1.87 -6.93 -18.61
C MET A 353 -2.42 -8.20 -17.97
N PRO A 354 -1.57 -9.15 -17.55
CA PRO A 354 -2.00 -10.31 -16.80
C PRO A 354 -2.75 -9.90 -15.51
N GLY A 355 -3.91 -10.52 -15.26
CA GLY A 355 -4.74 -10.23 -14.07
C GLY A 355 -5.70 -9.06 -14.23
N TYR A 356 -5.80 -8.43 -15.41
CA TYR A 356 -6.73 -7.32 -15.66
C TYR A 356 -7.63 -7.61 -16.86
N THR A 357 -8.90 -7.20 -16.78
CA THR A 357 -9.87 -7.38 -17.87
C THR A 357 -9.80 -6.28 -18.91
N ASP A 358 -9.47 -5.06 -18.48
CA ASP A 358 -9.31 -3.90 -19.36
C ASP A 358 -7.84 -3.68 -19.70
N LYS A 359 -7.58 -3.04 -20.85
CA LYS A 359 -6.23 -2.54 -21.13
C LYS A 359 -5.83 -1.52 -20.08
N VAL A 360 -4.60 -1.59 -19.61
CA VAL A 360 -4.05 -0.67 -18.61
C VAL A 360 -2.87 0.08 -19.21
N ILE A 361 -2.81 1.40 -19.03
CA ILE A 361 -1.60 2.19 -19.24
C ILE A 361 -0.88 2.33 -17.91
N MET A 362 0.44 2.11 -17.89
CA MET A 362 1.30 2.27 -16.70
C MET A 362 2.44 3.22 -17.03
N ALA A 363 2.55 4.28 -16.25
CA ALA A 363 3.67 5.19 -16.25
C ALA A 363 4.45 5.04 -14.95
N ALA A 364 5.66 4.51 -15.03
CA ALA A 364 6.52 4.28 -13.87
C ALA A 364 7.98 4.33 -14.29
N GLY A 365 8.59 5.48 -14.13
CA GLY A 365 10.04 5.66 -14.29
C GLY A 365 10.76 5.55 -12.96
N ALA A 366 10.74 4.35 -12.36
CA ALA A 366 11.18 4.06 -11.01
C ALA A 366 12.54 3.36 -10.98
N PHE A 367 13.34 3.60 -9.92
CA PHE A 367 14.59 2.89 -9.65
C PHE A 367 14.35 1.43 -9.24
N THR A 368 13.24 1.18 -8.54
CA THR A 368 12.80 -0.17 -8.17
C THR A 368 11.57 -0.53 -9.01
N GLN A 369 11.68 -1.56 -9.84
CA GLN A 369 10.59 -1.97 -10.72
C GLN A 369 9.31 -2.27 -9.91
N GLY A 370 8.19 -1.65 -10.32
CA GLY A 370 6.90 -1.79 -9.64
C GLY A 370 6.76 -1.00 -8.35
N SER A 371 7.76 -0.17 -7.99
CA SER A 371 7.67 0.72 -6.83
C SER A 371 6.65 1.82 -7.08
N SER A 372 5.62 1.85 -6.25
CA SER A 372 4.57 2.89 -6.29
C SER A 372 4.72 3.96 -5.21
N ILE A 373 5.77 3.89 -4.39
CA ILE A 373 6.19 5.03 -3.57
C ILE A 373 7.04 6.03 -4.38
N GLU A 374 7.59 5.60 -5.50
CA GLU A 374 8.13 6.46 -6.54
C GLU A 374 6.97 6.97 -7.42
N LEU A 375 7.12 8.18 -8.00
CA LEU A 375 6.03 8.75 -8.79
C LEU A 375 5.63 7.83 -9.94
N SER A 376 4.38 7.43 -9.95
CA SER A 376 3.79 6.56 -10.97
C SER A 376 2.33 6.90 -11.18
N CYS A 377 1.79 6.49 -12.32
CA CYS A 377 0.39 6.67 -12.64
C CYS A 377 -0.12 5.51 -13.49
N ASP A 378 -1.12 4.81 -12.99
CA ASP A 378 -1.76 3.70 -13.67
C ASP A 378 -3.18 4.10 -14.06
N ALA A 379 -3.68 3.54 -15.16
CA ALA A 379 -5.07 3.76 -15.53
C ALA A 379 -5.64 2.62 -16.38
N PRO A 380 -6.69 1.95 -15.91
CA PRO A 380 -7.50 1.09 -16.77
C PRO A 380 -8.26 1.96 -17.78
N ILE A 381 -8.27 1.54 -19.06
CA ILE A 381 -8.91 2.28 -20.14
C ILE A 381 -10.39 1.92 -20.21
N ARG A 382 -11.14 2.48 -19.28
CA ARG A 382 -12.60 2.33 -19.18
C ARG A 382 -13.24 3.60 -18.63
N GLU A 383 -14.49 3.85 -18.94
CA GLU A 383 -15.23 4.96 -18.35
C GLU A 383 -15.33 4.84 -16.81
N PRO A 384 -15.26 5.97 -16.08
CA PRO A 384 -15.18 7.37 -16.55
C PRO A 384 -13.75 7.89 -16.84
N TYR A 385 -12.79 7.03 -17.17
CA TYR A 385 -11.39 7.34 -17.51
C TYR A 385 -10.67 8.02 -16.33
N VAL A 386 -10.40 7.23 -15.32
CA VAL A 386 -9.77 7.66 -14.07
C VAL A 386 -8.32 7.22 -14.04
N ALA A 387 -7.42 8.16 -13.80
CA ALA A 387 -6.02 7.89 -13.50
C ALA A 387 -5.82 7.69 -12.00
N PHE A 388 -4.95 6.76 -11.63
CA PHE A 388 -4.53 6.45 -10.27
C PHE A 388 -3.05 6.80 -10.13
N MET A 389 -2.78 8.00 -9.61
CA MET A 389 -1.43 8.51 -9.40
C MET A 389 -1.01 8.27 -7.96
N GLN A 390 0.23 7.88 -7.73
CA GLN A 390 0.81 7.70 -6.41
C GLN A 390 2.30 7.97 -6.40
N GLY A 391 2.85 8.19 -5.19
CA GLY A 391 4.28 8.28 -4.98
C GLY A 391 4.89 9.66 -5.20
N GLY A 392 6.20 9.67 -5.01
CA GLY A 392 7.06 10.84 -5.11
C GLY A 392 8.14 10.78 -4.03
N LEU A 393 9.36 10.35 -4.37
CA LEU A 393 10.46 10.21 -3.42
C LEU A 393 10.82 11.53 -2.74
N THR A 394 10.79 12.62 -3.50
CA THR A 394 10.85 13.98 -2.97
C THR A 394 9.72 14.81 -3.55
N TYR A 395 9.26 15.79 -2.80
CA TYR A 395 8.18 16.66 -3.26
C TYR A 395 8.56 17.45 -4.52
N GLU A 396 9.80 17.92 -4.59
CA GLU A 396 10.30 18.73 -5.70
C GLU A 396 10.24 17.95 -7.03
N TYR A 397 10.73 16.72 -7.06
CA TYR A 397 10.64 15.87 -8.25
C TYR A 397 9.19 15.44 -8.53
N GLY A 398 8.41 15.14 -7.50
CA GLY A 398 6.98 14.84 -7.64
C GLY A 398 6.21 16.01 -8.27
N LYS A 399 6.44 17.24 -7.77
CA LYS A 399 5.91 18.48 -8.34
C LYS A 399 6.25 18.65 -9.81
N ILE A 400 7.53 18.50 -10.16
CA ILE A 400 8.00 18.62 -11.56
C ILE A 400 7.34 17.58 -12.45
N GLY A 401 7.22 16.32 -11.99
CA GLY A 401 6.55 15.26 -12.73
C GLY A 401 5.08 15.56 -13.00
N VAL A 402 4.36 16.05 -11.98
CA VAL A 402 2.95 16.50 -12.11
C VAL A 402 2.83 17.70 -13.07
N MET A 403 3.73 18.68 -12.97
CA MET A 403 3.74 19.82 -13.91
C MET A 403 3.92 19.34 -15.35
N LYS A 404 4.81 18.37 -15.59
CA LYS A 404 5.01 17.79 -16.93
C LYS A 404 3.78 17.03 -17.42
N ALA A 405 3.10 16.31 -16.53
CA ALA A 405 1.85 15.63 -16.86
C ALA A 405 0.73 16.62 -17.22
N VAL A 406 0.62 17.72 -16.48
CA VAL A 406 -0.32 18.80 -16.77
C VAL A 406 0.01 19.49 -18.10
N GLU A 407 1.27 19.80 -18.35
CA GLU A 407 1.72 20.38 -19.62
C GLU A 407 1.30 19.54 -20.84
N ASN A 408 1.26 18.23 -20.66
CA ASN A 408 0.93 17.31 -21.76
C ASN A 408 -0.59 17.25 -22.10
N ILE A 409 -1.46 17.83 -21.24
CA ILE A 409 -2.92 17.79 -21.40
C ILE A 409 -3.57 19.17 -21.66
N ILE A 410 -2.83 20.27 -21.48
CA ILE A 410 -3.28 21.65 -21.74
C ILE A 410 -2.81 22.15 -23.10
#